data_bbf4b8ef5b3c902eccbca6685742b9cd
#
_entry.id   bbf4b8ef5b3c902eccbca6685742b9cd
#
_cell.length_a   1.000
_cell.length_b   1.000
_cell.length_c   1.000
_cell.angle_alpha   90.00
_cell.angle_beta   90.00
_cell.angle_gamma   90.00
#
_symmetry.space_group_name_H-M   'P 1'
#
loop_
_entity.id
_entity.type
_entity.pdbx_description
1 polymer ?
#
loop_
_entity_poly.entity_id
_entity_poly.type
_entity_poly.pdbx_seq_one_letter_code
_entity_poly.pdbx_strand_id
1 'polypeptide(L)'
;MRKMTALLAALLLYFPLFSQPTDPRLAKASREDKAGWIYVHLEGSPRDIGFQHGWLLANEIEDLINSMKLSLPHLSGKDWAFYHQAAKKMFWDKIDKEYQEEITGITEGLKAKGKRYDVYDLVALNGNIELSQYYVPMLAEKEHPGAGDNKAPGNCSGFIATGSYTADGQIAIGHNNWTDYMGGERWNVIADIVPQKGHRLFMDCMPGLIHSGDDFVVTAGGILITETTITQFKGFDEKGIPEFVRARKAAQYANSIDDFVKIMTTGNNGGYANDWLVGDTKTNEIARLELGLKNFRVWRTTDGVYTGSNFPLDEKLMKEETTFNPADSTNSPNSRRRRWEKLTNDYKGRLDAETGKTIEGDSYNELTKAKEASRCVIAGRVDTDPKGCPEWGWAPFFPGGTVQAKITTAALAKDLKFWAHMGNPDGDDFLAAPFFAAHPEYQWESAYLHDMKAYPWTLFGAK
;
A
#
# COMPACT_ATOMS: atom_id res chain seq x y z
N MET A 1 15.64 56.78 62.45
CA MET A 1 15.97 55.83 61.34
C MET A 1 14.68 55.18 60.83
N ARG A 2 14.10 55.73 59.73
CA ARG A 2 12.86 55.23 59.12
C ARG A 2 13.26 54.30 57.97
N LYS A 3 12.84 53.04 58.02
CA LYS A 3 13.00 52.09 56.95
C LYS A 3 11.87 52.30 55.93
N MET A 4 12.22 52.71 54.70
CA MET A 4 11.32 52.72 53.55
C MET A 4 11.31 51.32 52.96
N THR A 5 10.16 50.67 52.95
CA THR A 5 9.90 49.42 52.26
C THR A 5 9.37 49.77 50.84
N ALA A 6 10.14 49.44 49.82
CA ALA A 6 9.71 49.61 48.44
C ALA A 6 8.86 48.39 48.01
N LEU A 7 7.60 48.64 47.66
CA LEU A 7 6.69 47.65 47.10
C LEU A 7 6.92 47.59 45.57
N LEU A 8 7.49 46.49 45.06
CA LEU A 8 7.60 46.25 43.64
C LEU A 8 6.27 45.65 43.16
N ALA A 9 5.45 46.42 42.43
CA ALA A 9 4.27 45.93 41.75
C ALA A 9 4.68 45.26 40.41
N ALA A 10 4.62 43.95 40.34
CA ALA A 10 4.79 43.21 39.08
C ALA A 10 3.51 43.35 38.21
N LEU A 11 3.58 44.12 37.14
CA LEU A 11 2.56 44.17 36.10
C LEU A 11 2.63 42.89 35.29
N LEU A 12 1.76 41.92 35.52
CA LEU A 12 1.50 40.79 34.66
C LEU A 12 0.74 41.32 33.41
N LEU A 13 1.50 41.49 32.32
CA LEU A 13 0.91 41.71 30.99
C LEU A 13 0.23 40.42 30.54
N TYR A 14 -1.08 40.34 30.68
CA TYR A 14 -1.92 39.37 30.03
C TYR A 14 -1.91 39.65 28.52
N PHE A 15 -1.08 38.94 27.75
CA PHE A 15 -1.27 38.83 26.31
C PHE A 15 -2.41 37.84 26.08
N PRO A 16 -3.54 38.25 25.49
CA PRO A 16 -4.52 37.29 25.04
C PRO A 16 -3.83 36.43 23.95
N LEU A 17 -3.68 35.14 24.21
CA LEU A 17 -3.39 34.16 23.16
C LEU A 17 -4.61 34.21 22.21
N PHE A 18 -4.53 35.04 21.18
CA PHE A 18 -5.42 34.91 20.04
C PHE A 18 -5.10 33.53 19.40
N SER A 19 -5.90 32.52 19.74
CA SER A 19 -6.00 31.34 18.94
C SER A 19 -6.25 31.77 17.50
N GLN A 20 -5.29 31.53 16.61
CA GLN A 20 -5.53 31.77 15.17
C GLN A 20 -6.79 30.96 14.79
N PRO A 21 -7.73 31.57 14.05
CA PRO A 21 -8.91 30.82 13.62
C PRO A 21 -8.47 29.58 12.89
N THR A 22 -8.87 28.42 13.40
CA THR A 22 -8.61 27.12 12.76
C THR A 22 -9.32 27.14 11.41
N ASP A 23 -8.61 26.78 10.34
CA ASP A 23 -9.20 26.71 8.99
C ASP A 23 -10.50 25.89 9.04
N PRO A 24 -11.65 26.43 8.57
CA PRO A 24 -12.95 25.78 8.68
C PRO A 24 -13.00 24.41 8.00
N ARG A 25 -12.13 24.15 7.03
CA ARG A 25 -12.01 22.85 6.37
C ARG A 25 -11.57 21.74 7.32
N LEU A 26 -10.91 22.07 8.43
CA LEU A 26 -10.47 21.09 9.45
C LEU A 26 -11.57 20.71 10.45
N ALA A 27 -12.73 21.36 10.43
CA ALA A 27 -13.76 21.15 11.45
C ALA A 27 -14.29 19.72 11.54
N LYS A 28 -14.20 18.95 10.43
CA LYS A 28 -14.64 17.55 10.33
C LYS A 28 -13.49 16.55 10.23
N ALA A 29 -12.25 17.02 10.34
CA ALA A 29 -11.07 16.18 10.23
C ALA A 29 -10.50 15.83 11.60
N SER A 30 -9.92 14.65 11.73
CA SER A 30 -9.21 14.24 12.94
C SER A 30 -8.04 13.32 12.64
N ARG A 31 -7.06 13.30 13.56
CA ARG A 31 -5.91 12.39 13.56
C ARG A 31 -5.78 11.71 14.91
N GLU A 32 -5.42 10.44 14.91
CA GLU A 32 -5.11 9.65 16.10
C GLU A 32 -3.96 8.69 15.77
N ASP A 33 -2.89 8.70 16.57
CA ASP A 33 -1.75 7.80 16.39
C ASP A 33 -1.90 6.63 17.37
N LYS A 34 -1.89 5.39 16.85
CA LYS A 34 -2.13 4.19 17.64
C LYS A 34 -1.42 2.96 17.08
N ALA A 35 -0.66 2.25 17.90
CA ALA A 35 -0.02 0.98 17.55
C ALA A 35 0.77 1.02 16.25
N GLY A 36 1.59 2.07 16.04
CA GLY A 36 2.39 2.28 14.84
C GLY A 36 1.63 2.86 13.64
N TRP A 37 0.30 2.97 13.72
CA TRP A 37 -0.55 3.54 12.68
C TRP A 37 -0.95 4.98 12.98
N ILE A 38 -1.14 5.75 11.92
CA ILE A 38 -1.71 7.09 11.93
C ILE A 38 -3.12 7.01 11.34
N TYR A 39 -4.13 7.04 12.20
CA TYR A 39 -5.52 7.11 11.74
C TYR A 39 -5.89 8.55 11.40
N VAL A 40 -6.48 8.77 10.24
CA VAL A 40 -7.04 10.06 9.82
C VAL A 40 -8.50 9.90 9.39
N HIS A 41 -9.37 10.80 9.86
CA HIS A 41 -10.73 10.96 9.36
C HIS A 41 -10.78 12.23 8.49
N LEU A 42 -11.27 12.08 7.26
CA LEU A 42 -11.32 13.12 6.23
C LEU A 42 -12.73 13.19 5.65
N GLU A 43 -13.38 14.37 5.69
CA GLU A 43 -14.76 14.50 5.22
C GLU A 43 -14.97 15.83 4.48
N GLY A 44 -15.66 15.78 3.34
CA GLY A 44 -16.10 16.97 2.62
C GLY A 44 -16.02 16.87 1.10
N SER A 45 -15.84 18.04 0.47
CA SER A 45 -15.55 18.11 -0.97
C SER A 45 -14.16 17.51 -1.26
N PRO A 46 -13.87 17.12 -2.50
CA PRO A 46 -12.53 16.63 -2.85
C PRO A 46 -11.42 17.60 -2.40
N ARG A 47 -11.63 18.90 -2.58
CA ARG A 47 -10.68 19.94 -2.16
C ARG A 47 -10.50 20.00 -0.65
N ASP A 48 -11.59 19.84 0.12
CA ASP A 48 -11.54 19.84 1.59
C ASP A 48 -10.82 18.59 2.12
N ILE A 49 -11.17 17.41 1.59
CA ILE A 49 -10.51 16.13 1.91
C ILE A 49 -9.00 16.25 1.66
N GLY A 50 -8.61 16.76 0.48
CA GLY A 50 -7.21 16.98 0.16
C GLY A 50 -6.53 17.94 1.13
N PHE A 51 -7.16 19.07 1.45
CA PHE A 51 -6.61 20.04 2.41
C PHE A 51 -6.40 19.42 3.79
N GLN A 52 -7.38 18.69 4.29
CA GLN A 52 -7.31 17.97 5.57
C GLN A 52 -6.15 16.99 5.58
N HIS A 53 -6.02 16.18 4.52
CA HIS A 53 -4.95 15.21 4.33
C HIS A 53 -3.57 15.89 4.37
N GLY A 54 -3.37 16.89 3.52
CA GLY A 54 -2.10 17.62 3.44
C GLY A 54 -1.75 18.40 4.71
N TRP A 55 -2.76 18.88 5.46
CA TRP A 55 -2.54 19.58 6.72
C TRP A 55 -2.22 18.62 7.87
N LEU A 56 -2.96 17.52 8.00
CA LEU A 56 -2.81 16.55 9.08
C LEU A 56 -1.52 15.71 8.95
N LEU A 57 -1.06 15.45 7.73
CA LEU A 57 0.07 14.57 7.41
C LEU A 57 1.25 15.31 6.76
N ALA A 58 1.36 16.63 6.98
CA ALA A 58 2.34 17.46 6.29
C ALA A 58 3.80 17.03 6.51
N ASN A 59 4.14 16.57 7.70
CA ASN A 59 5.50 16.11 8.03
C ASN A 59 5.76 14.72 7.43
N GLU A 60 4.79 13.84 7.49
CA GLU A 60 4.86 12.47 6.98
C GLU A 60 4.98 12.46 5.44
N ILE A 61 4.22 13.35 4.75
CA ILE A 61 4.32 13.51 3.29
C ILE A 61 5.71 14.04 2.90
N GLU A 62 6.23 15.04 3.61
CA GLU A 62 7.58 15.56 3.36
C GLU A 62 8.65 14.51 3.59
N ASP A 63 8.55 13.74 4.68
CA ASP A 63 9.48 12.67 5.03
C ASP A 63 9.47 11.56 3.98
N LEU A 64 8.29 11.11 3.53
CA LEU A 64 8.14 10.13 2.46
C LEU A 64 8.75 10.64 1.14
N ILE A 65 8.47 11.87 0.71
CA ILE A 65 9.07 12.42 -0.51
C ILE A 65 10.60 12.51 -0.38
N ASN A 66 11.11 12.87 0.79
CA ASN A 66 12.56 12.96 1.00
C ASN A 66 13.23 11.57 1.01
N SER A 67 12.59 10.56 1.60
CA SER A 67 13.08 9.17 1.51
C SER A 67 13.11 8.66 0.06
N MET A 68 12.07 8.98 -0.74
CA MET A 68 12.04 8.65 -2.17
C MET A 68 13.10 9.40 -2.98
N LYS A 69 13.39 10.67 -2.66
CA LYS A 69 14.51 11.41 -3.28
C LYS A 69 15.86 10.77 -3.04
N LEU A 70 16.02 10.06 -1.91
CA LEU A 70 17.23 9.27 -1.63
C LEU A 70 17.18 7.91 -2.37
N SER A 71 16.08 7.16 -2.29
CA SER A 71 16.01 5.78 -2.77
C SER A 71 15.91 5.65 -4.29
N LEU A 72 15.11 6.50 -4.96
CA LEU A 72 14.85 6.36 -6.39
C LEU A 72 16.11 6.45 -7.28
N PRO A 73 17.08 7.34 -7.03
CA PRO A 73 18.35 7.33 -7.78
C PRO A 73 19.13 6.02 -7.62
N HIS A 74 19.09 5.40 -6.44
CA HIS A 74 19.75 4.12 -6.18
C HIS A 74 19.04 2.94 -6.85
N LEU A 75 17.69 2.94 -6.81
CA LEU A 75 16.89 1.81 -7.29
C LEU A 75 16.62 1.86 -8.81
N SER A 76 16.44 3.05 -9.37
CA SER A 76 16.01 3.24 -10.77
C SER A 76 16.99 4.03 -11.62
N GLY A 77 18.01 4.65 -11.02
CA GLY A 77 18.93 5.56 -11.70
C GLY A 77 18.31 6.90 -12.12
N LYS A 78 17.09 7.21 -11.67
CA LYS A 78 16.37 8.44 -11.99
C LYS A 78 16.10 9.26 -10.72
N ASP A 79 16.31 10.57 -10.78
CA ASP A 79 16.07 11.49 -9.67
C ASP A 79 14.59 11.93 -9.57
N TRP A 80 14.24 12.63 -8.51
CA TRP A 80 12.88 13.14 -8.29
C TRP A 80 12.42 14.10 -9.38
N ALA A 81 13.31 14.88 -9.98
CA ALA A 81 12.97 15.80 -11.07
C ALA A 81 12.46 15.04 -12.30
N PHE A 82 13.05 13.88 -12.60
CA PHE A 82 12.55 13.00 -13.66
C PHE A 82 11.12 12.54 -13.36
N TYR A 83 10.84 12.05 -12.13
CA TYR A 83 9.50 11.58 -11.75
C TYR A 83 8.46 12.70 -11.79
N HIS A 84 8.80 13.88 -11.28
CA HIS A 84 7.96 15.06 -11.34
C HIS A 84 7.59 15.45 -12.79
N GLN A 85 8.56 15.46 -13.71
CA GLN A 85 8.32 15.76 -15.13
C GLN A 85 7.50 14.67 -15.82
N ALA A 86 7.77 13.39 -15.53
CA ALA A 86 7.01 12.27 -16.06
C ALA A 86 5.55 12.33 -15.60
N ALA A 87 5.28 12.55 -14.32
CA ALA A 87 3.96 12.72 -13.76
C ALA A 87 3.18 13.86 -14.41
N LYS A 88 3.83 15.02 -14.58
CA LYS A 88 3.24 16.17 -15.27
C LYS A 88 2.87 15.86 -16.69
N LYS A 89 3.76 15.21 -17.44
CA LYS A 89 3.58 14.94 -18.88
C LYS A 89 2.57 13.84 -19.15
N MET A 90 2.56 12.78 -18.34
CA MET A 90 1.81 11.56 -18.64
C MET A 90 0.51 11.43 -17.87
N PHE A 91 0.45 11.89 -16.60
CA PHE A 91 -0.64 11.53 -15.70
C PHE A 91 -1.66 12.65 -15.49
N TRP A 92 -1.22 13.90 -15.29
CA TRP A 92 -2.10 14.98 -14.82
C TRP A 92 -3.40 15.13 -15.61
N ASP A 93 -3.32 15.17 -16.95
CA ASP A 93 -4.49 15.40 -17.81
C ASP A 93 -5.43 14.18 -17.89
N LYS A 94 -5.03 13.04 -17.30
CA LYS A 94 -5.80 11.80 -17.25
C LYS A 94 -6.45 11.54 -15.90
N ILE A 95 -6.16 12.38 -14.92
CA ILE A 95 -6.76 12.32 -13.59
C ILE A 95 -8.13 12.96 -13.65
N ASP A 96 -9.18 12.28 -13.19
CA ASP A 96 -10.53 12.83 -13.10
C ASP A 96 -10.54 14.14 -12.28
N LYS A 97 -11.38 15.10 -12.67
CA LYS A 97 -11.39 16.44 -12.08
C LYS A 97 -11.51 16.46 -10.56
N GLU A 98 -12.30 15.56 -9.99
CA GLU A 98 -12.46 15.45 -8.54
C GLU A 98 -11.14 15.07 -7.84
N TYR A 99 -10.33 14.18 -8.41
CA TYR A 99 -9.04 13.79 -7.86
C TYR A 99 -7.96 14.84 -8.11
N GLN A 100 -8.04 15.60 -9.19
CA GLN A 100 -7.21 16.80 -9.37
C GLN A 100 -7.50 17.83 -8.26
N GLU A 101 -8.77 18.02 -7.88
CA GLU A 101 -9.16 18.91 -6.78
C GLU A 101 -8.65 18.38 -5.43
N GLU A 102 -8.72 17.06 -5.19
CA GLU A 102 -8.21 16.44 -3.98
C GLU A 102 -6.69 16.63 -3.87
N ILE A 103 -5.92 16.30 -4.92
CA ILE A 103 -4.46 16.50 -4.98
C ILE A 103 -4.09 17.98 -4.79
N THR A 104 -4.86 18.89 -5.40
CA THR A 104 -4.65 20.32 -5.21
C THR A 104 -4.91 20.73 -3.76
N GLY A 105 -5.94 20.17 -3.14
CA GLY A 105 -6.21 20.34 -1.71
C GLY A 105 -5.04 19.90 -0.83
N ILE A 106 -4.42 18.74 -1.12
CA ILE A 106 -3.24 18.27 -0.40
C ILE A 106 -2.12 19.31 -0.46
N THR A 107 -1.83 19.86 -1.63
CA THR A 107 -0.79 20.90 -1.76
C THR A 107 -1.12 22.18 -1.00
N GLU A 108 -2.39 22.54 -0.89
CA GLU A 108 -2.82 23.69 -0.07
C GLU A 108 -2.64 23.41 1.42
N GLY A 109 -2.96 22.19 1.89
CA GLY A 109 -2.74 21.76 3.27
C GLY A 109 -1.25 21.79 3.63
N LEU A 110 -0.39 21.24 2.75
CA LEU A 110 1.07 21.29 2.86
C LEU A 110 1.57 22.74 2.94
N LYS A 111 1.10 23.62 2.04
CA LYS A 111 1.47 25.03 2.04
C LYS A 111 1.05 25.75 3.33
N ALA A 112 -0.12 25.45 3.86
CA ALA A 112 -0.59 26.00 5.13
C ALA A 112 0.31 25.59 6.33
N LYS A 113 1.01 24.44 6.20
CA LYS A 113 2.02 23.94 7.15
C LYS A 113 3.44 24.38 6.81
N GLY A 114 3.61 25.30 5.82
CA GLY A 114 4.91 25.83 5.43
C GLY A 114 5.74 24.93 4.51
N LYS A 115 5.16 23.81 4.00
CA LYS A 115 5.82 22.89 3.06
C LYS A 115 5.64 23.39 1.61
N ARG A 116 6.63 23.13 0.75
CA ARG A 116 6.67 23.66 -0.62
C ARG A 116 6.73 22.51 -1.63
N TYR A 117 5.55 21.97 -1.92
CA TYR A 117 5.34 20.94 -2.94
C TYR A 117 4.23 21.40 -3.88
N ASP A 118 4.33 21.06 -5.16
CA ASP A 118 3.28 21.33 -6.13
C ASP A 118 2.42 20.08 -6.42
N VAL A 119 1.43 20.22 -7.29
CA VAL A 119 0.53 19.11 -7.63
C VAL A 119 1.27 17.96 -8.34
N TYR A 120 2.35 18.26 -9.06
CA TYR A 120 3.10 17.23 -9.78
C TYR A 120 4.02 16.44 -8.86
N ASP A 121 4.48 17.00 -7.73
CA ASP A 121 5.13 16.23 -6.66
C ASP A 121 4.17 15.17 -6.12
N LEU A 122 2.88 15.56 -5.87
CA LEU A 122 1.87 14.64 -5.36
C LEU A 122 1.44 13.61 -6.42
N VAL A 123 1.37 13.98 -7.69
CA VAL A 123 1.10 13.03 -8.79
C VAL A 123 2.26 12.06 -8.96
N ALA A 124 3.51 12.51 -8.85
CA ALA A 124 4.68 11.64 -8.88
C ALA A 124 4.69 10.66 -7.69
N LEU A 125 4.30 11.15 -6.51
CA LEU A 125 4.15 10.32 -5.32
C LEU A 125 3.08 9.23 -5.50
N ASN A 126 1.89 9.59 -5.99
CA ASN A 126 0.79 8.64 -6.22
C ASN A 126 1.11 7.62 -7.32
N GLY A 127 1.80 8.02 -8.38
CA GLY A 127 2.19 7.14 -9.49
C GLY A 127 3.61 6.58 -9.38
N ASN A 128 4.24 6.61 -8.20
CA ASN A 128 5.66 6.23 -8.05
C ASN A 128 5.94 4.78 -8.48
N ILE A 129 5.07 3.84 -8.16
CA ILE A 129 5.20 2.43 -8.55
C ILE A 129 5.15 2.29 -10.07
N GLU A 130 4.16 2.91 -10.72
CA GLU A 130 4.00 2.88 -12.16
C GLU A 130 5.22 3.49 -12.88
N LEU A 131 5.75 4.59 -12.34
CA LEU A 131 6.91 5.27 -12.92
C LEU A 131 8.20 4.49 -12.69
N SER A 132 8.46 4.01 -11.48
CA SER A 132 9.72 3.36 -11.13
C SER A 132 9.83 1.92 -11.64
N GLN A 133 8.74 1.16 -11.55
CA GLN A 133 8.75 -0.28 -11.82
C GLN A 133 8.27 -0.65 -13.23
N TYR A 134 7.61 0.27 -13.96
CA TYR A 134 7.07 0.00 -15.30
C TYR A 134 7.57 0.98 -16.36
N TYR A 135 7.45 2.30 -16.13
CA TYR A 135 7.89 3.30 -17.11
C TYR A 135 9.41 3.37 -17.28
N VAL A 136 10.16 3.41 -16.19
CA VAL A 136 11.64 3.45 -16.25
C VAL A 136 12.21 2.18 -16.89
N PRO A 137 11.80 0.96 -16.53
CA PRO A 137 12.23 -0.25 -17.24
C PRO A 137 11.85 -0.27 -18.71
N MET A 138 10.65 0.22 -19.08
CA MET A 138 10.26 0.34 -20.47
C MET A 138 11.19 1.29 -21.27
N LEU A 139 11.61 2.40 -20.67
CA LEU A 139 12.58 3.31 -21.29
C LEU A 139 13.95 2.64 -21.48
N ALA A 140 14.42 1.92 -20.48
CA ALA A 140 15.68 1.18 -20.53
C ALA A 140 15.67 0.12 -21.66
N GLU A 141 14.56 -0.62 -21.80
CA GLU A 141 14.38 -1.59 -22.89
C GLU A 141 14.34 -0.93 -24.28
N LYS A 142 13.73 0.27 -24.40
CA LYS A 142 13.73 1.04 -25.66
C LYS A 142 15.13 1.51 -26.05
N GLU A 143 15.95 1.92 -25.05
CA GLU A 143 17.33 2.41 -25.28
C GLU A 143 18.29 1.24 -25.57
N HIS A 144 18.11 0.11 -24.89
CA HIS A 144 18.96 -1.07 -24.99
C HIS A 144 18.13 -2.36 -25.10
N PRO A 145 17.60 -2.69 -26.28
CA PRO A 145 16.76 -3.87 -26.46
C PRO A 145 17.45 -5.17 -26.02
N GLY A 146 16.81 -5.91 -25.15
CA GLY A 146 17.32 -7.18 -24.62
C GLY A 146 18.38 -7.06 -23.51
N ALA A 147 18.71 -5.86 -23.07
CA ALA A 147 19.70 -5.64 -22.00
C ALA A 147 19.11 -5.80 -20.58
N GLY A 148 17.78 -5.92 -20.43
CA GLY A 148 17.14 -5.98 -19.14
C GLY A 148 16.26 -7.21 -18.96
N ASP A 149 16.60 -8.06 -18.01
CA ASP A 149 15.60 -8.86 -17.32
C ASP A 149 14.69 -7.88 -16.59
N ASN A 150 13.46 -7.70 -17.08
CA ASN A 150 12.50 -6.88 -16.38
C ASN A 150 12.10 -7.61 -15.09
N LYS A 151 12.69 -7.19 -13.97
CA LYS A 151 12.47 -7.75 -12.64
C LYS A 151 11.51 -6.85 -11.86
N ALA A 152 10.36 -6.48 -12.47
CA ALA A 152 9.32 -5.81 -11.72
C ALA A 152 9.05 -6.60 -10.44
N PRO A 153 9.26 -6.01 -9.25
CA PRO A 153 9.15 -6.75 -8.00
C PRO A 153 7.74 -7.30 -7.84
N GLY A 154 7.63 -8.47 -7.22
CA GLY A 154 6.39 -8.93 -6.67
C GLY A 154 6.28 -8.42 -5.25
N ASN A 155 5.26 -7.67 -4.95
CA ASN A 155 4.96 -7.23 -3.59
C ASN A 155 3.73 -8.01 -3.10
N CYS A 156 3.68 -8.34 -1.79
CA CYS A 156 2.48 -8.83 -1.15
C CYS A 156 2.21 -10.35 -1.16
N SER A 157 1.41 -10.76 -0.20
CA SER A 157 0.71 -12.03 -0.11
C SER A 157 -0.71 -11.77 0.37
N GLY A 158 -1.69 -12.52 -0.09
CA GLY A 158 -3.05 -12.31 0.35
C GLY A 158 -3.98 -13.49 0.05
N PHE A 159 -5.14 -13.46 0.67
CA PHE A 159 -6.23 -14.39 0.39
C PHE A 159 -7.58 -13.72 0.46
N ILE A 160 -8.55 -14.29 -0.24
CA ILE A 160 -9.98 -14.04 -0.06
C ILE A 160 -10.73 -15.37 -0.12
N ALA A 161 -11.64 -15.59 0.82
CA ALA A 161 -12.38 -16.83 0.94
C ALA A 161 -13.86 -16.58 1.25
N THR A 162 -14.72 -17.54 0.87
CA THR A 162 -16.16 -17.53 1.15
C THR A 162 -16.72 -18.94 1.17
N GLY A 163 -17.97 -19.09 1.61
CA GLY A 163 -18.70 -20.35 1.61
C GLY A 163 -18.06 -21.41 2.52
N SER A 164 -17.83 -22.61 2.03
CA SER A 164 -17.31 -23.74 2.80
C SER A 164 -15.88 -23.57 3.32
N TYR A 165 -15.18 -22.50 2.95
CA TYR A 165 -13.82 -22.22 3.42
C TYR A 165 -13.79 -21.38 4.70
N THR A 166 -14.82 -20.58 4.96
CA THR A 166 -14.88 -19.67 6.10
C THR A 166 -15.71 -20.25 7.26
N ALA A 167 -15.49 -19.75 8.46
CA ALA A 167 -16.11 -20.25 9.68
C ALA A 167 -17.64 -20.01 9.72
N ASP A 168 -18.11 -18.92 9.10
CA ASP A 168 -19.51 -18.50 9.08
C ASP A 168 -20.14 -18.52 7.69
N GLY A 169 -19.42 -18.99 6.67
CA GLY A 169 -19.84 -19.00 5.28
C GLY A 169 -19.79 -17.63 4.58
N GLN A 170 -19.38 -16.57 5.29
CA GLN A 170 -19.24 -15.22 4.74
C GLN A 170 -17.81 -14.90 4.33
N ILE A 171 -17.61 -13.80 3.60
CA ILE A 171 -16.28 -13.41 3.11
C ILE A 171 -15.32 -13.11 4.27
N ALA A 172 -14.11 -13.70 4.17
CA ALA A 172 -12.92 -13.31 4.92
C ALA A 172 -11.81 -12.97 3.93
N ILE A 173 -11.08 -11.86 4.18
CA ILE A 173 -10.01 -11.36 3.31
C ILE A 173 -8.83 -10.90 4.16
N GLY A 174 -7.61 -11.23 3.73
CA GLY A 174 -6.37 -10.86 4.41
C GLY A 174 -5.27 -10.52 3.43
N HIS A 175 -4.30 -9.75 3.92
CA HIS A 175 -3.19 -9.24 3.11
C HIS A 175 -1.95 -8.91 3.92
N ASN A 176 -0.79 -9.30 3.43
CA ASN A 176 0.53 -8.87 3.85
C ASN A 176 1.13 -7.95 2.79
N ASN A 177 1.46 -6.72 3.18
CA ASN A 177 2.22 -5.82 2.33
C ASN A 177 3.72 -6.18 2.38
N TRP A 178 4.30 -6.42 1.21
CA TRP A 178 5.72 -6.62 1.04
C TRP A 178 6.33 -5.45 0.26
N THR A 179 7.35 -4.82 0.85
CA THR A 179 8.09 -3.75 0.17
C THR A 179 9.49 -3.59 0.79
N ASP A 180 10.29 -2.64 0.27
CA ASP A 180 11.47 -2.19 0.97
C ASP A 180 11.08 -1.57 2.32
N TYR A 181 11.97 -1.71 3.32
CA TYR A 181 11.63 -1.25 4.68
C TYR A 181 11.58 0.27 4.80
N MET A 182 12.38 1.01 4.02
CA MET A 182 12.38 2.48 4.06
C MET A 182 11.05 3.06 3.56
N GLY A 183 10.46 2.48 2.50
CA GLY A 183 9.10 2.79 2.06
C GLY A 183 8.05 2.23 3.02
N GLY A 184 8.24 0.98 3.47
CA GLY A 184 7.29 0.23 4.28
C GLY A 184 7.03 0.82 5.67
N GLU A 185 8.04 1.37 6.35
CA GLU A 185 7.83 2.03 7.65
C GLU A 185 6.92 3.26 7.56
N ARG A 186 6.77 3.82 6.34
CA ARG A 186 5.92 4.97 6.02
C ARG A 186 4.56 4.58 5.46
N TRP A 187 4.31 3.30 5.23
CA TRP A 187 3.02 2.79 4.79
C TRP A 187 2.12 2.48 5.99
N ASN A 188 1.88 3.50 6.80
CA ASN A 188 1.30 3.37 8.13
C ASN A 188 0.10 4.28 8.39
N VAL A 189 -0.57 4.76 7.34
CA VAL A 189 -1.78 5.57 7.46
C VAL A 189 -3.02 4.69 7.31
N ILE A 190 -4.00 4.84 8.20
CA ILE A 190 -5.36 4.33 8.04
C ILE A 190 -6.26 5.52 7.76
N ALA A 191 -6.78 5.61 6.54
CA ALA A 191 -7.63 6.70 6.07
C ALA A 191 -9.11 6.30 6.07
N ASP A 192 -9.91 7.06 6.80
CA ASP A 192 -11.37 7.03 6.82
C ASP A 192 -11.87 8.23 6.02
N ILE A 193 -12.27 8.03 4.78
CA ILE A 193 -12.63 9.09 3.84
C ILE A 193 -14.12 9.09 3.59
N VAL A 194 -14.79 10.23 3.88
CA VAL A 194 -16.21 10.49 3.62
C VAL A 194 -16.35 11.50 2.47
N PRO A 195 -16.34 11.05 1.21
CA PRO A 195 -16.44 11.92 0.05
C PRO A 195 -17.88 12.43 -0.13
N GLN A 196 -18.05 13.59 -0.78
CA GLN A 196 -19.37 14.11 -1.14
C GLN A 196 -20.12 13.20 -2.14
N LYS A 197 -19.39 12.40 -2.92
CA LYS A 197 -19.94 11.51 -3.94
C LYS A 197 -19.28 10.15 -3.85
N GLY A 198 -20.03 9.10 -4.16
CA GLY A 198 -19.56 7.74 -4.08
C GLY A 198 -19.58 7.19 -2.66
N HIS A 199 -18.90 6.09 -2.45
CA HIS A 199 -18.86 5.37 -1.18
C HIS A 199 -17.83 5.95 -0.23
N ARG A 200 -18.09 5.89 1.07
CA ARG A 200 -17.10 6.06 2.12
C ARG A 200 -16.05 4.96 1.99
N LEU A 201 -14.79 5.33 2.15
CA LEU A 201 -13.63 4.44 2.04
C LEU A 201 -12.96 4.31 3.40
N PHE A 202 -12.58 3.10 3.74
CA PHE A 202 -11.77 2.79 4.90
C PHE A 202 -10.59 1.93 4.44
N MET A 203 -9.39 2.51 4.40
CA MET A 203 -8.23 1.90 3.75
C MET A 203 -6.93 2.24 4.47
N ASP A 204 -5.91 1.39 4.29
CA ASP A 204 -4.55 1.81 4.57
C ASP A 204 -3.95 2.55 3.36
N CYS A 205 -2.95 3.38 3.59
CA CYS A 205 -2.20 4.06 2.54
C CYS A 205 -0.87 4.65 3.05
N MET A 206 -0.05 5.12 2.12
CA MET A 206 1.06 6.03 2.46
C MET A 206 0.56 7.47 2.61
N PRO A 207 1.28 8.32 3.37
CA PRO A 207 0.98 9.75 3.46
C PRO A 207 0.99 10.42 2.08
N GLY A 208 -0.06 11.16 1.73
CA GLY A 208 -0.16 11.88 0.45
C GLY A 208 -0.73 11.08 -0.71
N LEU A 209 -0.97 9.78 -0.56
CA LEU A 209 -1.68 8.99 -1.56
C LEU A 209 -3.19 9.21 -1.46
N ILE A 210 -3.86 9.34 -2.61
CA ILE A 210 -5.32 9.39 -2.70
C ILE A 210 -5.96 8.01 -2.83
N HIS A 211 -5.16 6.96 -2.93
CA HIS A 211 -5.54 5.55 -3.00
C HIS A 211 -4.77 4.74 -1.95
N SER A 212 -5.06 3.45 -1.80
CA SER A 212 -4.38 2.63 -0.79
C SER A 212 -2.96 2.20 -1.20
N GLY A 213 -2.52 2.49 -2.41
CA GLY A 213 -1.38 1.81 -3.02
C GLY A 213 -1.75 0.39 -3.44
N ASP A 214 -3.07 0.14 -3.58
CA ASP A 214 -3.76 -1.09 -3.92
C ASP A 214 -3.81 -2.16 -2.83
N ASP A 215 -3.33 -1.80 -1.66
CA ASP A 215 -3.02 -2.70 -0.59
C ASP A 215 -4.30 -3.28 0.09
N PHE A 216 -5.12 -2.43 0.71
CA PHE A 216 -6.32 -2.91 1.40
C PHE A 216 -7.42 -1.87 1.53
N VAL A 217 -8.63 -2.16 1.02
CA VAL A 217 -9.76 -1.24 1.04
C VAL A 217 -11.05 -1.94 1.45
N VAL A 218 -11.78 -1.32 2.38
CA VAL A 218 -13.17 -1.64 2.74
C VAL A 218 -14.05 -0.47 2.36
N THR A 219 -15.11 -0.71 1.58
CA THR A 219 -16.00 0.35 1.10
C THR A 219 -17.40 0.26 1.70
N ALA A 220 -18.06 1.41 1.91
CA ALA A 220 -19.47 1.43 2.32
C ALA A 220 -20.41 0.84 1.25
N GLY A 221 -19.92 0.68 0.01
CA GLY A 221 -20.61 -0.05 -1.06
C GLY A 221 -20.61 -1.56 -0.89
N GLY A 222 -19.93 -2.09 0.13
CA GLY A 222 -19.81 -3.51 0.40
C GLY A 222 -18.78 -4.24 -0.46
N ILE A 223 -17.91 -3.50 -1.14
CA ILE A 223 -16.79 -4.06 -1.90
C ILE A 223 -15.54 -4.07 -1.03
N LEU A 224 -14.88 -5.24 -0.96
CA LEU A 224 -13.61 -5.47 -0.30
C LEU A 224 -12.54 -5.64 -1.38
N ILE A 225 -11.39 -4.99 -1.23
CA ILE A 225 -10.35 -4.97 -2.27
C ILE A 225 -9.00 -5.18 -1.62
N THR A 226 -8.22 -6.08 -2.20
CA THR A 226 -6.78 -6.20 -2.00
C THR A 226 -6.13 -6.73 -3.28
N GLU A 227 -4.80 -6.78 -3.34
CA GLU A 227 -4.08 -7.28 -4.50
C GLU A 227 -2.81 -8.05 -4.13
N THR A 228 -2.24 -8.69 -5.11
CA THR A 228 -0.83 -9.09 -5.11
C THR A 228 -0.24 -8.83 -6.49
N THR A 229 0.86 -8.10 -6.55
CA THR A 229 1.51 -7.71 -7.81
C THR A 229 1.86 -8.91 -8.68
N ILE A 230 1.60 -8.85 -9.98
CA ILE A 230 2.09 -9.85 -10.94
C ILE A 230 3.58 -9.60 -11.16
N THR A 231 4.42 -10.52 -10.66
CA THR A 231 5.87 -10.39 -10.73
C THR A 231 6.43 -10.48 -12.15
N GLN A 232 7.60 -9.85 -12.36
CA GLN A 232 8.34 -9.91 -13.62
C GLN A 232 7.51 -9.50 -14.85
N PHE A 233 6.55 -8.61 -14.63
CA PHE A 233 5.65 -8.11 -15.66
C PHE A 233 6.37 -7.17 -16.64
N LYS A 234 5.96 -7.20 -17.91
CA LYS A 234 6.46 -6.35 -18.99
C LYS A 234 5.32 -5.62 -19.67
N GLY A 235 5.42 -4.33 -19.74
CA GLY A 235 4.50 -3.52 -20.52
C GLY A 235 4.05 -2.28 -19.77
N PHE A 236 3.92 -1.18 -20.53
CA PHE A 236 3.40 0.08 -20.05
C PHE A 236 2.91 0.91 -21.23
N ASP A 237 1.72 1.47 -21.12
CA ASP A 237 1.18 2.40 -22.11
C ASP A 237 1.14 3.83 -21.55
N GLU A 238 2.04 4.68 -22.03
CA GLU A 238 2.10 6.10 -21.64
C GLU A 238 0.80 6.86 -21.91
N LYS A 239 -0.14 6.31 -22.70
CA LYS A 239 -1.42 6.94 -23.07
C LYS A 239 -2.59 6.50 -22.20
N GLY A 240 -2.44 5.39 -21.47
CA GLY A 240 -3.50 4.86 -20.60
C GLY A 240 -3.75 5.73 -19.35
N ILE A 241 -4.84 5.47 -18.67
CA ILE A 241 -5.20 6.12 -17.39
C ILE A 241 -4.31 5.51 -16.29
N PRO A 242 -3.67 6.32 -15.45
CA PRO A 242 -2.85 5.82 -14.34
C PRO A 242 -3.63 4.85 -13.47
N GLU A 243 -2.93 3.84 -12.98
CA GLU A 243 -3.53 2.81 -12.15
C GLU A 243 -4.13 3.40 -10.86
N PHE A 244 -3.38 4.26 -10.14
CA PHE A 244 -3.86 4.88 -8.90
C PHE A 244 -5.20 5.64 -9.06
N VAL A 245 -5.49 6.19 -10.25
CA VAL A 245 -6.77 6.84 -10.58
C VAL A 245 -7.87 5.79 -10.72
N ARG A 246 -7.58 4.69 -11.43
CA ARG A 246 -8.54 3.60 -11.66
C ARG A 246 -8.88 2.88 -10.35
N ALA A 247 -7.87 2.57 -9.53
CA ALA A 247 -8.04 1.96 -8.22
C ALA A 247 -8.85 2.84 -7.26
N ARG A 248 -8.51 4.14 -7.16
CA ARG A 248 -9.31 5.10 -6.38
C ARG A 248 -10.76 5.16 -6.87
N LYS A 249 -10.97 5.22 -8.16
CA LYS A 249 -12.30 5.28 -8.77
C LYS A 249 -13.10 3.99 -8.54
N ALA A 250 -12.45 2.84 -8.66
CA ALA A 250 -13.07 1.55 -8.39
C ALA A 250 -13.49 1.44 -6.91
N ALA A 251 -12.64 1.80 -5.97
CA ALA A 251 -12.95 1.83 -4.56
C ALA A 251 -14.14 2.78 -4.24
N GLN A 252 -14.17 3.97 -4.84
CA GLN A 252 -15.17 4.99 -4.54
C GLN A 252 -16.52 4.77 -5.22
N TYR A 253 -16.56 4.10 -6.38
CA TYR A 253 -17.78 4.05 -7.20
C TYR A 253 -18.27 2.66 -7.58
N ALA A 254 -17.48 1.59 -7.38
CA ALA A 254 -17.97 0.25 -7.70
C ALA A 254 -19.09 -0.18 -6.75
N ASN A 255 -20.21 -0.65 -7.31
CA ASN A 255 -21.33 -1.22 -6.58
C ASN A 255 -21.38 -2.75 -6.70
N SER A 256 -20.52 -3.34 -7.52
CA SER A 256 -20.43 -4.76 -7.80
C SER A 256 -19.04 -5.13 -8.27
N ILE A 257 -18.73 -6.42 -8.31
CA ILE A 257 -17.50 -6.92 -8.92
C ILE A 257 -17.44 -6.54 -10.40
N ASP A 258 -18.56 -6.51 -11.12
CA ASP A 258 -18.61 -6.11 -12.52
C ASP A 258 -18.22 -4.63 -12.72
N ASP A 259 -18.70 -3.73 -11.84
CA ASP A 259 -18.31 -2.32 -11.85
C ASP A 259 -16.81 -2.18 -11.59
N PHE A 260 -16.28 -2.92 -10.59
CA PHE A 260 -14.86 -2.93 -10.28
C PHE A 260 -14.02 -3.33 -11.52
N VAL A 261 -14.34 -4.49 -12.11
CA VAL A 261 -13.64 -5.01 -13.30
C VAL A 261 -13.71 -4.01 -14.45
N LYS A 262 -14.88 -3.43 -14.72
CA LYS A 262 -15.07 -2.45 -15.79
C LYS A 262 -14.20 -1.19 -15.56
N ILE A 263 -14.18 -0.66 -14.34
CA ILE A 263 -13.39 0.55 -14.03
C ILE A 263 -11.90 0.23 -14.18
N MET A 264 -11.42 -0.89 -13.62
CA MET A 264 -10.01 -1.26 -13.65
C MET A 264 -9.48 -1.56 -15.06
N THR A 265 -10.30 -2.15 -15.93
CA THR A 265 -9.91 -2.48 -17.30
C THR A 265 -10.04 -1.32 -18.28
N THR A 266 -10.84 -0.29 -17.96
CA THR A 266 -11.08 0.85 -18.85
C THR A 266 -9.88 1.78 -18.92
N GLY A 267 -9.28 1.92 -20.10
CA GLY A 267 -8.13 2.79 -20.31
C GLY A 267 -6.86 2.35 -19.56
N ASN A 268 -6.78 1.08 -19.23
CA ASN A 268 -5.65 0.49 -18.50
C ASN A 268 -4.30 0.80 -19.16
N ASN A 269 -3.33 1.27 -18.36
CA ASN A 269 -1.97 1.59 -18.82
C ASN A 269 -0.94 0.47 -18.59
N GLY A 270 -1.35 -0.64 -17.96
CA GLY A 270 -0.48 -1.77 -17.64
C GLY A 270 0.43 -1.59 -16.40
N GLY A 271 0.58 -0.40 -15.92
CA GLY A 271 1.19 -0.12 -14.63
C GLY A 271 0.06 0.07 -13.61
N TYR A 272 0.09 -0.49 -12.54
CA TYR A 272 0.75 -1.52 -11.83
C TYR A 272 -0.03 -2.83 -12.07
N ALA A 273 0.61 -3.84 -12.66
CA ALA A 273 -0.08 -5.08 -13.05
C ALA A 273 -0.32 -5.96 -11.84
N ASN A 274 -1.59 -6.26 -11.53
CA ASN A 274 -2.00 -6.90 -10.30
C ASN A 274 -2.93 -8.09 -10.52
N ASP A 275 -2.88 -8.97 -9.54
CA ASP A 275 -3.85 -10.02 -9.25
C ASP A 275 -4.77 -9.48 -8.13
N TRP A 276 -5.88 -8.88 -8.53
CA TRP A 276 -6.87 -8.28 -7.63
C TRP A 276 -7.75 -9.33 -6.99
N LEU A 277 -7.84 -9.33 -5.67
CA LEU A 277 -8.75 -10.15 -4.87
C LEU A 277 -9.90 -9.27 -4.38
N VAL A 278 -11.10 -9.51 -4.88
CA VAL A 278 -12.26 -8.64 -4.66
C VAL A 278 -13.43 -9.42 -4.10
N GLY A 279 -14.10 -8.88 -3.08
CA GLY A 279 -15.30 -9.46 -2.50
C GLY A 279 -16.49 -8.51 -2.55
N ASP A 280 -17.68 -9.02 -2.85
CA ASP A 280 -18.95 -8.31 -2.71
C ASP A 280 -19.76 -8.90 -1.55
N THR A 281 -19.77 -8.18 -0.43
CA THR A 281 -20.48 -8.64 0.79
C THR A 281 -21.99 -8.72 0.63
N LYS A 282 -22.58 -8.12 -0.40
CA LYS A 282 -24.02 -8.17 -0.68
C LYS A 282 -24.45 -9.49 -1.31
N THR A 283 -23.58 -10.05 -2.15
CA THR A 283 -23.82 -11.32 -2.87
C THR A 283 -23.06 -12.49 -2.29
N ASN A 284 -22.14 -12.23 -1.35
CA ASN A 284 -21.18 -13.19 -0.81
C ASN A 284 -20.28 -13.82 -1.89
N GLU A 285 -20.10 -13.11 -3.01
CA GLU A 285 -19.27 -13.51 -4.13
C GLU A 285 -17.86 -12.95 -3.98
N ILE A 286 -16.87 -13.77 -4.34
CA ILE A 286 -15.48 -13.35 -4.43
C ILE A 286 -15.00 -13.49 -5.87
N ALA A 287 -14.05 -12.63 -6.26
CA ALA A 287 -13.41 -12.65 -7.55
C ALA A 287 -11.90 -12.50 -7.45
N ARG A 288 -11.23 -13.06 -8.45
CA ARG A 288 -9.84 -12.81 -8.79
C ARG A 288 -9.79 -12.18 -10.17
N LEU A 289 -9.23 -10.99 -10.29
CA LEU A 289 -8.97 -10.33 -11.56
C LEU A 289 -7.45 -10.25 -11.76
N GLU A 290 -6.88 -11.09 -12.62
CA GLU A 290 -5.53 -10.86 -13.14
C GLU A 290 -5.60 -9.82 -14.24
N LEU A 291 -4.88 -8.70 -14.06
CA LEU A 291 -4.91 -7.55 -14.97
C LEU A 291 -3.50 -7.18 -15.42
N GLY A 292 -3.15 -7.59 -16.64
CA GLY A 292 -1.97 -7.11 -17.37
C GLY A 292 -2.29 -5.88 -18.22
N LEU A 293 -1.43 -5.54 -19.15
CA LEU A 293 -1.67 -4.45 -20.11
C LEU A 293 -2.64 -4.86 -21.21
N LYS A 294 -2.43 -6.04 -21.82
CA LYS A 294 -3.16 -6.54 -22.98
C LYS A 294 -4.14 -7.64 -22.63
N ASN A 295 -3.80 -8.43 -21.66
CA ASN A 295 -4.56 -9.59 -21.25
C ASN A 295 -5.09 -9.41 -19.84
N PHE A 296 -6.31 -9.84 -19.63
CA PHE A 296 -6.87 -9.95 -18.27
C PHE A 296 -7.81 -11.15 -18.20
N ARG A 297 -8.00 -11.67 -17.00
CA ARG A 297 -8.96 -12.75 -16.75
C ARG A 297 -9.62 -12.59 -15.39
N VAL A 298 -10.89 -12.97 -15.30
CA VAL A 298 -11.68 -12.95 -14.07
C VAL A 298 -12.13 -14.37 -13.73
N TRP A 299 -11.86 -14.80 -12.50
CA TRP A 299 -12.46 -15.98 -11.89
C TRP A 299 -13.39 -15.53 -10.79
N ARG A 300 -14.52 -16.23 -10.60
CA ARG A 300 -15.55 -15.86 -9.63
C ARG A 300 -16.12 -17.10 -8.95
N THR A 301 -16.49 -16.98 -7.66
CA THR A 301 -17.15 -18.05 -6.92
C THR A 301 -17.91 -17.49 -5.70
N THR A 302 -18.93 -18.22 -5.25
CA THR A 302 -19.61 -18.03 -3.96
C THR A 302 -19.28 -19.12 -2.95
N ASP A 303 -18.39 -20.05 -3.32
CA ASP A 303 -17.88 -21.13 -2.45
C ASP A 303 -16.44 -21.49 -2.87
N GLY A 304 -15.46 -20.89 -2.20
CA GLY A 304 -14.06 -21.09 -2.57
C GLY A 304 -13.07 -20.14 -1.89
N VAL A 305 -11.82 -20.20 -2.35
CA VAL A 305 -10.72 -19.35 -1.90
C VAL A 305 -9.84 -18.97 -3.08
N TYR A 306 -9.42 -17.72 -3.14
CA TYR A 306 -8.33 -17.25 -4.00
C TYR A 306 -7.18 -16.76 -3.13
N THR A 307 -5.96 -17.07 -3.55
CA THR A 307 -4.73 -16.63 -2.87
C THR A 307 -3.77 -16.04 -3.87
N GLY A 308 -3.08 -14.99 -3.46
CA GLY A 308 -2.03 -14.33 -4.24
C GLY A 308 -0.69 -14.36 -3.51
N SER A 309 0.39 -14.55 -4.26
CA SER A 309 1.78 -14.36 -3.85
C SER A 309 2.65 -14.06 -5.07
N ASN A 310 2.15 -13.15 -5.92
CA ASN A 310 2.84 -12.59 -7.08
C ASN A 310 3.02 -13.55 -8.28
N PHE A 311 2.29 -14.64 -8.33
CA PHE A 311 2.31 -15.56 -9.46
C PHE A 311 1.12 -15.31 -10.39
N PRO A 312 1.31 -15.20 -11.71
CA PRO A 312 0.22 -15.22 -12.67
C PRO A 312 -0.33 -16.64 -12.87
N LEU A 313 -1.64 -16.76 -13.09
CA LEU A 313 -2.32 -18.03 -13.44
C LEU A 313 -2.81 -18.07 -14.87
N ASP A 314 -3.19 -16.92 -15.46
CA ASP A 314 -3.59 -16.91 -16.86
C ASP A 314 -2.40 -17.18 -17.77
N GLU A 315 -2.45 -18.31 -18.49
CA GLU A 315 -1.34 -18.77 -19.34
C GLU A 315 -0.98 -17.75 -20.42
N LYS A 316 -1.97 -17.02 -20.95
CA LYS A 316 -1.74 -16.05 -22.02
C LYS A 316 -1.05 -14.81 -21.47
N LEU A 317 -1.53 -14.27 -20.35
CA LEU A 317 -0.89 -13.16 -19.65
C LEU A 317 0.53 -13.53 -19.24
N MET A 318 0.71 -14.69 -18.60
CA MET A 318 2.02 -15.17 -18.17
C MET A 318 3.01 -15.24 -19.33
N LYS A 319 2.61 -15.84 -20.45
CA LYS A 319 3.47 -16.04 -21.63
C LYS A 319 3.79 -14.75 -22.37
N GLU A 320 2.79 -13.88 -22.54
CA GLU A 320 2.92 -12.68 -23.38
C GLU A 320 3.46 -11.46 -22.63
N GLU A 321 3.20 -11.37 -21.31
CA GLU A 321 3.42 -10.15 -20.55
C GLU A 321 4.36 -10.30 -19.35
N THR A 322 4.89 -11.52 -19.10
CA THR A 322 5.85 -11.73 -18.00
C THR A 322 7.09 -12.50 -18.44
N THR A 323 8.11 -12.51 -17.58
CA THR A 323 9.24 -13.45 -17.67
C THR A 323 9.18 -14.51 -16.57
N PHE A 324 8.06 -14.60 -15.86
CA PHE A 324 7.87 -15.52 -14.75
C PHE A 324 8.03 -16.98 -15.18
N ASN A 325 8.80 -17.73 -14.41
CA ASN A 325 8.97 -19.18 -14.61
C ASN A 325 8.15 -19.98 -13.60
N PRO A 326 7.01 -20.54 -13.97
CA PRO A 326 6.17 -21.34 -13.06
C PRO A 326 6.81 -22.67 -12.65
N ALA A 327 7.84 -23.14 -13.38
CA ALA A 327 8.56 -24.39 -13.06
C ALA A 327 9.67 -24.19 -12.01
N ASP A 328 10.10 -22.95 -11.74
CA ASP A 328 11.11 -22.70 -10.71
C ASP A 328 10.50 -22.82 -9.31
N SER A 329 10.68 -23.98 -8.71
CA SER A 329 10.17 -24.27 -7.38
C SER A 329 10.87 -23.50 -6.24
N THR A 330 11.96 -22.81 -6.52
CA THR A 330 12.82 -22.15 -5.51
C THR A 330 12.59 -20.64 -5.38
N ASN A 331 11.87 -20.03 -6.34
CA ASN A 331 11.53 -18.62 -6.25
C ASN A 331 10.46 -18.33 -5.18
N SER A 332 10.44 -17.12 -4.69
CA SER A 332 9.51 -16.67 -3.63
C SER A 332 8.04 -16.87 -4.03
N PRO A 333 7.56 -16.42 -5.20
CA PRO A 333 6.16 -16.59 -5.59
C PRO A 333 5.67 -18.04 -5.54
N ASN A 334 6.43 -18.97 -6.13
CA ASN A 334 6.05 -20.39 -6.17
C ASN A 334 6.17 -21.08 -4.80
N SER A 335 7.14 -20.66 -3.96
CA SER A 335 7.29 -21.19 -2.60
C SER A 335 6.11 -20.77 -1.72
N ARG A 336 5.74 -19.49 -1.73
CA ARG A 336 4.59 -18.98 -0.99
C ARG A 336 3.27 -19.53 -1.52
N ARG A 337 3.13 -19.73 -2.84
CA ARG A 337 1.96 -20.38 -3.45
C ARG A 337 1.71 -21.77 -2.85
N ARG A 338 2.75 -22.64 -2.79
CA ARG A 338 2.61 -23.97 -2.17
C ARG A 338 2.21 -23.88 -0.69
N ARG A 339 2.73 -22.88 0.03
CA ARG A 339 2.35 -22.67 1.42
C ARG A 339 0.88 -22.24 1.53
N TRP A 340 0.42 -21.35 0.67
CA TRP A 340 -0.98 -20.94 0.58
C TRP A 340 -1.92 -22.12 0.30
N GLU A 341 -1.58 -22.97 -0.67
CA GLU A 341 -2.36 -24.18 -0.99
C GLU A 341 -2.51 -25.07 0.24
N LYS A 342 -1.45 -25.25 1.01
CA LYS A 342 -1.49 -26.03 2.25
C LYS A 342 -2.33 -25.34 3.33
N LEU A 343 -2.09 -24.07 3.61
CA LEU A 343 -2.79 -23.32 4.65
C LEU A 343 -4.29 -23.25 4.39
N THR A 344 -4.72 -22.97 3.16
CA THR A 344 -6.14 -22.90 2.81
C THR A 344 -6.83 -24.26 2.92
N ASN A 345 -6.14 -25.36 2.70
CA ASN A 345 -6.65 -26.72 2.94
C ASN A 345 -6.71 -27.04 4.45
N ASP A 346 -5.63 -26.76 5.20
CA ASP A 346 -5.55 -27.02 6.64
C ASP A 346 -6.59 -26.23 7.45
N TYR A 347 -6.91 -24.99 7.00
CA TYR A 347 -7.87 -24.10 7.64
C TYR A 347 -9.26 -24.06 6.97
N LYS A 348 -9.55 -24.94 6.01
CA LYS A 348 -10.86 -25.00 5.35
C LYS A 348 -11.99 -25.12 6.38
N GLY A 349 -13.02 -24.27 6.23
CA GLY A 349 -14.16 -24.18 7.15
C GLY A 349 -13.87 -23.46 8.46
N ARG A 350 -12.68 -22.82 8.58
CA ARG A 350 -12.26 -22.12 9.81
C ARG A 350 -11.68 -20.72 9.54
N LEU A 351 -11.65 -20.29 8.28
CA LEU A 351 -11.11 -18.97 7.95
C LEU A 351 -12.02 -17.87 8.53
N ASP A 352 -11.45 -17.07 9.40
CA ASP A 352 -12.03 -15.92 10.07
C ASP A 352 -10.91 -14.88 10.38
N ALA A 353 -11.21 -13.86 11.18
CA ALA A 353 -10.19 -12.85 11.51
C ALA A 353 -9.03 -13.44 12.32
N GLU A 354 -9.28 -14.36 13.25
CA GLU A 354 -8.21 -14.91 14.14
C GLU A 354 -7.31 -15.90 13.41
N THR A 355 -7.91 -16.80 12.63
CA THR A 355 -7.14 -17.71 11.78
C THR A 355 -6.41 -16.97 10.67
N GLY A 356 -7.00 -15.90 10.12
CA GLY A 356 -6.36 -15.01 9.17
C GLY A 356 -5.09 -14.37 9.73
N LYS A 357 -5.13 -13.81 10.95
CA LYS A 357 -3.93 -13.28 11.64
C LYS A 357 -2.82 -14.33 11.78
N THR A 358 -3.21 -15.57 12.10
CA THR A 358 -2.26 -16.69 12.23
C THR A 358 -1.61 -17.04 10.89
N ILE A 359 -2.38 -17.02 9.80
CA ILE A 359 -1.91 -17.33 8.46
C ILE A 359 -1.00 -16.23 7.93
N GLU A 360 -1.36 -14.95 8.12
CA GLU A 360 -0.52 -13.84 7.68
C GLU A 360 0.81 -13.75 8.44
N GLY A 361 0.88 -14.26 9.67
CA GLY A 361 2.11 -14.42 10.44
C GLY A 361 2.88 -15.72 10.18
N ASP A 362 2.52 -16.51 9.15
CA ASP A 362 3.15 -17.79 8.91
C ASP A 362 4.57 -17.65 8.36
N SER A 363 5.54 -18.21 9.09
CA SER A 363 6.97 -18.24 8.74
C SER A 363 7.49 -19.63 8.37
N TYR A 364 6.60 -20.59 8.04
CA TYR A 364 7.01 -21.94 7.63
C TYR A 364 7.40 -22.00 6.16
N ASN A 365 8.64 -22.44 5.88
CA ASN A 365 9.17 -22.61 4.54
C ASN A 365 8.93 -24.04 4.02
N GLU A 366 8.17 -24.18 2.94
CA GLU A 366 7.88 -25.49 2.33
C GLU A 366 9.10 -26.11 1.62
N LEU A 367 10.18 -25.37 1.35
CA LEU A 367 11.41 -25.90 0.77
C LEU A 367 12.30 -26.54 1.83
N THR A 368 12.52 -25.87 2.95
CA THR A 368 13.40 -26.32 4.04
C THR A 368 12.67 -27.16 5.08
N LYS A 369 11.33 -27.15 5.06
CA LYS A 369 10.44 -27.81 6.05
C LYS A 369 10.66 -27.31 7.48
N ALA A 370 10.99 -26.03 7.64
CA ALA A 370 11.26 -25.38 8.91
C ALA A 370 10.59 -24.01 9.01
N LYS A 371 10.39 -23.51 10.22
CA LYS A 371 10.10 -22.10 10.46
C LYS A 371 11.41 -21.32 10.37
N GLU A 372 11.41 -20.26 9.57
CA GLU A 372 12.57 -19.40 9.34
C GLU A 372 12.17 -18.04 8.81
N ALA A 373 12.99 -17.03 9.05
CA ALA A 373 12.91 -15.75 8.37
C ALA A 373 13.52 -15.89 6.98
N SER A 374 12.70 -15.80 5.92
CA SER A 374 13.11 -16.08 4.55
C SER A 374 12.18 -15.40 3.56
N ARG A 375 12.66 -15.14 2.34
CA ARG A 375 11.79 -14.67 1.23
C ARG A 375 10.73 -15.70 0.80
N CYS A 376 10.85 -16.94 1.22
CA CYS A 376 10.01 -18.07 0.77
C CYS A 376 8.84 -18.40 1.71
N VAL A 377 8.52 -17.53 2.67
CA VAL A 377 7.43 -17.69 3.65
C VAL A 377 6.39 -16.60 3.51
N ILE A 378 5.20 -16.76 4.09
CA ILE A 378 4.11 -15.77 3.98
C ILE A 378 4.50 -14.46 4.66
N ALA A 379 4.91 -14.49 5.92
CA ALA A 379 5.46 -13.34 6.66
C ALA A 379 6.96 -13.17 6.38
N GLY A 380 7.33 -13.04 5.08
CA GLY A 380 8.72 -13.18 4.68
C GLY A 380 9.61 -11.99 4.99
N ARG A 381 10.92 -12.29 5.02
CA ARG A 381 12.00 -11.31 5.27
C ARG A 381 13.13 -11.57 4.30
N VAL A 382 13.60 -10.52 3.63
CA VAL A 382 14.74 -10.59 2.69
C VAL A 382 16.02 -10.07 3.34
N ASP A 383 15.90 -9.21 4.34
CA ASP A 383 17.02 -8.69 5.14
C ASP A 383 17.83 -9.78 5.89
N THR A 384 17.25 -10.96 6.04
CA THR A 384 17.90 -12.14 6.64
C THR A 384 18.32 -13.19 5.61
N ASP A 385 17.95 -13.02 4.33
CA ASP A 385 18.19 -14.01 3.27
C ASP A 385 19.52 -13.75 2.54
N PRO A 386 20.53 -14.64 2.65
CA PRO A 386 21.81 -14.45 1.98
C PRO A 386 21.73 -14.55 0.43
N LYS A 387 20.59 -14.95 -0.12
CA LYS A 387 20.33 -14.97 -1.56
C LYS A 387 19.58 -13.72 -2.03
N GLY A 388 19.08 -12.90 -1.11
CA GLY A 388 18.16 -11.82 -1.44
C GLY A 388 16.87 -12.33 -2.08
N CYS A 389 16.30 -11.59 -3.02
CA CYS A 389 15.19 -12.03 -3.86
C CYS A 389 15.56 -11.82 -5.34
N PRO A 390 16.32 -12.74 -5.95
CA PRO A 390 16.89 -12.57 -7.30
C PRO A 390 15.82 -12.33 -8.37
N GLU A 391 14.65 -12.95 -8.22
CA GLU A 391 13.50 -12.79 -9.11
C GLU A 391 12.96 -11.35 -9.16
N TRP A 392 13.24 -10.55 -8.13
CA TRP A 392 12.88 -9.13 -8.03
C TRP A 392 14.06 -8.17 -8.16
N GLY A 393 15.26 -8.72 -8.38
CA GLY A 393 16.49 -7.92 -8.41
C GLY A 393 16.95 -7.41 -7.05
N TRP A 394 16.38 -7.94 -5.95
CA TRP A 394 16.80 -7.59 -4.60
C TRP A 394 18.06 -8.38 -4.23
N ALA A 395 19.13 -7.65 -3.93
CA ALA A 395 20.44 -8.20 -3.58
C ALA A 395 20.40 -8.99 -2.25
N PRO A 396 21.45 -9.80 -1.95
CA PRO A 396 21.58 -10.47 -0.66
C PRO A 396 21.33 -9.51 0.51
N PHE A 397 20.53 -9.97 1.48
CA PHE A 397 20.17 -9.20 2.69
C PHE A 397 19.49 -7.85 2.41
N PHE A 398 18.80 -7.70 1.27
CA PHE A 398 18.08 -6.48 0.95
C PHE A 398 17.10 -6.12 2.08
N PRO A 399 17.11 -4.86 2.60
CA PRO A 399 16.21 -4.43 3.68
C PRO A 399 14.77 -4.31 3.17
N GLY A 400 14.07 -5.43 3.14
CA GLY A 400 12.72 -5.56 2.62
C GLY A 400 12.06 -6.88 3.04
N GLY A 401 10.75 -6.92 2.90
CA GLY A 401 9.92 -8.06 3.27
C GLY A 401 8.52 -7.61 3.64
N THR A 402 7.83 -8.38 4.49
CA THR A 402 6.52 -8.02 5.02
C THR A 402 6.65 -6.90 6.04
N VAL A 403 5.96 -5.79 5.79
CA VAL A 403 6.03 -4.56 6.62
C VAL A 403 4.78 -4.33 7.43
N GLN A 404 3.66 -4.96 7.07
CA GLN A 404 2.38 -4.85 7.77
C GLN A 404 1.40 -5.90 7.26
N ALA A 405 0.32 -6.15 8.03
CA ALA A 405 -0.77 -7.05 7.62
C ALA A 405 -2.15 -6.50 7.99
N LYS A 406 -3.19 -6.87 7.22
CA LYS A 406 -4.59 -6.51 7.46
C LYS A 406 -5.51 -7.70 7.26
N ILE A 407 -6.58 -7.75 8.07
CA ILE A 407 -7.63 -8.78 7.99
C ILE A 407 -8.99 -8.13 8.21
N THR A 408 -9.96 -8.48 7.38
CA THR A 408 -11.36 -8.20 7.67
C THR A 408 -12.26 -9.39 7.31
N THR A 409 -13.50 -9.35 7.80
CA THR A 409 -14.57 -10.27 7.43
C THR A 409 -15.79 -9.46 6.99
N ALA A 410 -16.74 -10.10 6.29
CA ALA A 410 -17.97 -9.43 5.90
C ALA A 410 -18.71 -8.81 7.10
N ALA A 411 -18.63 -9.43 8.29
CA ALA A 411 -19.22 -8.90 9.52
C ALA A 411 -18.55 -7.61 10.00
N LEU A 412 -17.21 -7.55 9.99
CA LEU A 412 -16.44 -6.34 10.34
C LEU A 412 -16.61 -5.25 9.29
N ALA A 413 -16.63 -5.63 8.02
CA ALA A 413 -16.71 -4.70 6.89
C ALA A 413 -18.04 -3.91 6.85
N LYS A 414 -19.15 -4.46 7.36
CA LYS A 414 -20.42 -3.74 7.52
C LYS A 414 -20.27 -2.44 8.32
N ASP A 415 -19.36 -2.44 9.28
CA ASP A 415 -19.03 -1.29 10.14
C ASP A 415 -17.77 -0.58 9.68
N LEU A 416 -17.28 -0.86 8.47
CA LEU A 416 -16.00 -0.34 7.95
C LEU A 416 -14.85 -0.57 8.95
N LYS A 417 -14.64 -1.83 9.36
CA LYS A 417 -13.60 -2.22 10.32
C LYS A 417 -12.64 -3.25 9.71
N PHE A 418 -11.38 -3.17 10.09
CA PHE A 418 -10.41 -4.23 9.87
C PHE A 418 -9.38 -4.31 11.02
N TRP A 419 -8.79 -5.47 11.20
CA TRP A 419 -7.61 -5.65 12.02
C TRP A 419 -6.37 -5.25 11.20
N ALA A 420 -5.49 -4.47 11.82
CA ALA A 420 -4.20 -4.08 11.24
C ALA A 420 -3.05 -4.37 12.21
N HIS A 421 -1.93 -4.79 11.64
CA HIS A 421 -0.67 -5.07 12.33
C HIS A 421 0.43 -4.29 11.60
N MET A 422 1.14 -3.42 12.32
CA MET A 422 2.31 -2.71 11.78
C MET A 422 3.57 -3.46 12.17
N GLY A 423 4.51 -3.59 11.24
CA GLY A 423 5.69 -4.44 11.35
C GLY A 423 5.45 -5.85 10.80
N ASN A 424 6.43 -6.73 10.90
CA ASN A 424 6.29 -8.11 10.41
C ASN A 424 5.29 -8.89 11.28
N PRO A 425 4.26 -9.52 10.69
CA PRO A 425 3.20 -10.19 11.44
C PRO A 425 3.63 -11.53 12.08
N ASP A 426 4.86 -12.00 11.85
CA ASP A 426 5.44 -13.10 12.61
C ASP A 426 5.86 -12.69 14.04
N GLY A 427 5.92 -11.36 14.30
CA GLY A 427 6.24 -10.78 15.61
C GLY A 427 7.69 -10.30 15.78
N ASP A 428 8.53 -10.46 14.75
CA ASP A 428 9.92 -10.04 14.80
C ASP A 428 10.13 -8.57 14.43
N ASP A 429 10.92 -7.87 15.24
CA ASP A 429 11.34 -6.50 14.96
C ASP A 429 12.48 -6.47 13.91
N PHE A 430 12.51 -5.43 13.07
CA PHE A 430 13.71 -5.05 12.34
C PHE A 430 14.44 -3.95 13.12
N LEU A 431 15.75 -4.14 13.31
CA LEU A 431 16.61 -3.19 14.05
C LEU A 431 17.66 -2.61 13.08
N ALA A 432 17.57 -1.33 12.78
CA ALA A 432 18.38 -0.65 11.76
C ALA A 432 19.90 -0.60 12.14
N ALA A 433 20.22 -0.27 13.38
CA ALA A 433 21.62 -0.12 13.78
C ALA A 433 22.44 -1.43 13.70
N PRO A 434 21.99 -2.59 14.24
CA PRO A 434 22.69 -3.85 14.03
C PRO A 434 22.68 -4.32 12.57
N PHE A 435 21.61 -4.03 11.82
CA PHE A 435 21.54 -4.35 10.40
C PHE A 435 22.64 -3.62 9.60
N PHE A 436 22.76 -2.31 9.73
CA PHE A 436 23.81 -1.54 9.03
C PHE A 436 25.23 -1.92 9.46
N ALA A 437 25.42 -2.32 10.72
CA ALA A 437 26.73 -2.81 11.19
C ALA A 437 27.11 -4.14 10.52
N ALA A 438 26.13 -5.00 10.22
CA ALA A 438 26.34 -6.28 9.54
C ALA A 438 26.38 -6.14 8.00
N HIS A 439 25.67 -5.16 7.46
CA HIS A 439 25.47 -4.93 6.02
C HIS A 439 25.82 -3.49 5.61
N PRO A 440 27.10 -3.11 5.62
CA PRO A 440 27.53 -1.74 5.30
C PRO A 440 27.20 -1.29 3.86
N GLU A 441 26.94 -2.21 2.95
CA GLU A 441 26.47 -1.93 1.58
C GLU A 441 25.13 -1.18 1.54
N TYR A 442 24.32 -1.28 2.60
CA TYR A 442 23.04 -0.57 2.75
C TYR A 442 23.14 0.70 3.61
N GLN A 443 24.34 1.10 4.05
CA GLN A 443 24.54 2.27 4.91
C GLN A 443 23.96 3.57 4.31
N TRP A 444 23.77 3.64 3.01
CA TRP A 444 23.15 4.77 2.33
C TRP A 444 21.68 5.01 2.73
N GLU A 445 20.98 3.99 3.24
CA GLU A 445 19.60 4.09 3.72
C GLU A 445 19.49 4.67 5.14
N SER A 446 20.58 4.72 5.89
CA SER A 446 20.57 5.03 7.34
C SER A 446 20.02 6.40 7.73
N ALA A 447 19.88 7.32 6.76
CA ALA A 447 19.25 8.62 6.99
C ALA A 447 17.72 8.55 7.09
N TYR A 448 17.09 7.49 6.53
CA TYR A 448 15.64 7.36 6.42
C TYR A 448 15.10 5.97 6.77
N LEU A 449 15.92 4.96 6.97
CA LEU A 449 15.50 3.65 7.44
C LEU A 449 15.75 3.52 8.94
N HIS A 450 14.68 3.30 9.71
CA HIS A 450 14.70 3.21 11.16
C HIS A 450 14.28 1.81 11.64
N ASP A 451 14.22 1.63 12.96
CA ASP A 451 13.70 0.40 13.57
C ASP A 451 12.21 0.24 13.24
N MET A 452 11.84 -0.94 12.75
CA MET A 452 10.44 -1.30 12.55
C MET A 452 10.02 -2.31 13.61
N LYS A 453 9.10 -1.89 14.47
CA LYS A 453 8.56 -2.74 15.53
C LYS A 453 7.36 -3.54 15.03
N ALA A 454 7.26 -4.79 15.45
CA ALA A 454 6.06 -5.59 15.31
C ALA A 454 5.06 -5.18 16.40
N TYR A 455 4.07 -4.36 16.04
CA TYR A 455 3.02 -3.92 16.95
C TYR A 455 1.92 -4.99 17.09
N PRO A 456 1.17 -5.01 18.20
CA PRO A 456 0.06 -5.96 18.32
C PRO A 456 -1.04 -5.68 17.31
N TRP A 457 -1.71 -6.75 16.85
CA TRP A 457 -2.93 -6.63 16.05
C TRP A 457 -3.94 -5.69 16.71
N THR A 458 -4.36 -4.67 16.02
CA THR A 458 -5.25 -3.62 16.53
C THR A 458 -6.47 -3.48 15.62
N LEU A 459 -7.65 -3.48 16.21
CA LEU A 459 -8.89 -3.23 15.47
C LEU A 459 -9.05 -1.72 15.25
N PHE A 460 -9.20 -1.35 13.98
CA PHE A 460 -9.58 0.00 13.56
C PHE A 460 -10.97 -0.03 12.93
N GLY A 461 -11.66 1.09 12.99
CA GLY A 461 -12.98 1.27 12.39
C GLY A 461 -13.25 2.73 12.07
N ALA A 462 -14.08 2.94 11.07
CA ALA A 462 -14.55 4.27 10.68
C ALA A 462 -15.30 4.95 11.83
N LYS A 463 -15.11 6.26 12.00
CA LYS A 463 -15.72 7.08 13.08
C LYS A 463 -17.07 7.63 12.71
#